data_769a20482047d6ec7ddb9348df55bac4
#
_entry.id   769a20482047d6ec7ddb9348df55bac4
#
_cell.length_a   1.000
_cell.length_b   1.000
_cell.length_c   1.000
_cell.angle_alpha   90.00
_cell.angle_beta   90.00
_cell.angle_gamma   90.00
#
_symmetry.space_group_name_H-M   'P 1'
#
loop_
_entity.id
_entity.type
_entity.pdbx_description
1 polymer ?
#
loop_
_entity_poly.entity_id
_entity_poly.type
_entity_poly.pdbx_seq_one_letter_code
_entity_poly.pdbx_strand_id
1 'polypeptide(L)'
;MDELQARLMKCFRAVFQTLGDDEIVHARPDTVPGWDSVAGVTLFAAIEEEVGIEIEVQDLVDLVSFQAILAYLQRKKIGANAAVVNSMLTAKRD
;
A
#
# COMPACT_ATOMS: atom_id res chain seq x y z
N MET A 1 0.03 3.90 -16.92
CA MET A 1 -0.28 3.64 -15.51
C MET A 1 1.03 3.54 -14.73
N ASP A 2 1.07 4.14 -13.56
CA ASP A 2 2.22 4.08 -12.69
C ASP A 2 2.47 2.64 -12.23
N GLU A 3 3.73 2.24 -12.17
CA GLU A 3 4.10 0.88 -11.75
C GLU A 3 3.59 0.57 -10.34
N LEU A 4 3.68 1.53 -9.43
CA LEU A 4 3.22 1.35 -8.06
C LEU A 4 1.72 1.12 -8.03
N GLN A 5 0.97 1.88 -8.81
CA GLN A 5 -0.48 1.70 -8.91
C GLN A 5 -0.82 0.32 -9.47
N ALA A 6 -0.09 -0.13 -10.49
CA ALA A 6 -0.32 -1.45 -11.08
C ALA A 6 -0.06 -2.57 -10.06
N ARG A 7 0.98 -2.42 -9.25
CA ARG A 7 1.29 -3.41 -8.21
C ARG A 7 0.21 -3.43 -7.13
N LEU A 8 -0.27 -2.25 -6.75
CA LEU A 8 -1.34 -2.16 -5.75
C LEU A 8 -2.62 -2.79 -6.28
N MET A 9 -2.96 -2.54 -7.54
CA MET A 9 -4.14 -3.15 -8.16
C MET A 9 -4.02 -4.66 -8.19
N LYS A 10 -2.84 -5.19 -8.42
CA LYS A 10 -2.58 -6.62 -8.39
C LYS A 10 -2.90 -7.20 -7.01
N CYS A 11 -2.51 -6.51 -5.95
CA CYS A 11 -2.80 -6.96 -4.59
C CYS A 11 -4.31 -6.97 -4.33
N PHE A 12 -5.02 -5.93 -4.77
CA PHE A 12 -6.46 -5.87 -4.62
C PHE A 12 -7.16 -7.01 -5.38
N ARG A 13 -6.70 -7.30 -6.60
CA ARG A 13 -7.29 -8.40 -7.38
C ARG A 13 -7.06 -9.75 -6.73
N ALA A 14 -5.91 -9.92 -6.07
CA ALA A 14 -5.61 -11.18 -5.39
C ALA A 14 -6.52 -11.41 -4.18
N VAL A 15 -6.83 -10.34 -3.45
CA VAL A 15 -7.65 -10.43 -2.23
C VAL A 15 -9.13 -10.33 -2.54
N PHE A 16 -9.51 -9.43 -3.44
CA PHE A 16 -10.91 -9.18 -3.80
C PHE A 16 -11.09 -9.55 -5.27
N GLN A 17 -11.20 -10.85 -5.54
CA GLN A 17 -11.15 -11.40 -6.88
C GLN A 17 -12.32 -11.02 -7.78
N THR A 18 -13.41 -10.54 -7.19
CA THR A 18 -14.60 -10.17 -7.95
C THR A 18 -14.59 -8.73 -8.43
N LEU A 19 -13.63 -7.93 -8.00
CA LEU A 19 -13.59 -6.51 -8.37
C LEU A 19 -12.96 -6.32 -9.75
N GLY A 20 -13.62 -5.49 -10.57
CA GLY A 20 -13.03 -5.02 -11.81
C GLY A 20 -12.06 -3.87 -11.55
N ASP A 21 -11.25 -3.52 -12.54
CA ASP A 21 -10.24 -2.48 -12.38
C ASP A 21 -10.85 -1.14 -12.00
N ASP A 22 -11.99 -0.78 -12.59
CA ASP A 22 -12.67 0.48 -12.27
C ASP A 22 -13.16 0.50 -10.82
N GLU A 23 -13.59 -0.65 -10.33
CA GLU A 23 -14.03 -0.76 -8.95
C GLU A 23 -12.88 -0.67 -7.97
N ILE A 24 -11.73 -1.24 -8.35
CA ILE A 24 -10.55 -1.24 -7.49
C ILE A 24 -10.07 0.17 -7.20
N VAL A 25 -9.98 1.03 -8.20
CA VAL A 25 -9.45 2.39 -8.01
C VAL A 25 -10.34 3.24 -7.12
N HIS A 26 -11.59 2.84 -6.93
CA HIS A 26 -12.54 3.53 -6.06
C HIS A 26 -12.88 2.70 -4.81
N ALA A 27 -12.12 1.63 -4.55
CA ALA A 27 -12.44 0.68 -3.48
C ALA A 27 -12.32 1.31 -2.09
N ARG A 28 -13.29 1.00 -1.26
CA ARG A 28 -13.34 1.39 0.16
C ARG A 28 -14.00 0.25 0.92
N PRO A 29 -13.73 0.12 2.22
CA PRO A 29 -14.38 -0.95 3.00
C PRO A 29 -15.90 -0.90 2.97
N ASP A 30 -16.48 0.30 2.88
CA ASP A 30 -17.93 0.46 2.83
C ASP A 30 -18.53 0.17 1.45
N THR A 31 -17.71 0.08 0.41
CA THR A 31 -18.19 -0.22 -0.94
C THR A 31 -17.75 -1.60 -1.44
N VAL A 32 -16.82 -2.24 -0.76
CA VAL A 32 -16.30 -3.55 -1.17
C VAL A 32 -16.79 -4.61 -0.19
N PRO A 33 -17.72 -5.47 -0.63
CA PRO A 33 -18.16 -6.57 0.22
C PRO A 33 -16.96 -7.45 0.59
N GLY A 34 -16.87 -7.79 1.86
CA GLY A 34 -15.80 -8.64 2.34
C GLY A 34 -14.52 -7.91 2.75
N TRP A 35 -14.46 -6.61 2.59
CA TRP A 35 -13.30 -5.86 3.10
C TRP A 35 -13.53 -5.55 4.58
N ASP A 36 -13.22 -6.53 5.40
CA ASP A 36 -13.28 -6.43 6.85
C ASP A 36 -11.87 -6.43 7.43
N SER A 37 -11.76 -6.55 8.74
CA SER A 37 -10.46 -6.53 9.42
C SER A 37 -9.54 -7.63 8.95
N VAL A 38 -10.08 -8.83 8.72
CA VAL A 38 -9.27 -9.98 8.29
C VAL A 38 -8.77 -9.77 6.87
N ALA A 39 -9.67 -9.37 5.96
CA ALA A 39 -9.30 -9.10 4.58
C ALA A 39 -8.29 -7.95 4.51
N GLY A 40 -8.46 -6.95 5.37
CA GLY A 40 -7.52 -5.83 5.43
C GLY A 40 -6.12 -6.27 5.80
N VAL A 41 -5.99 -7.15 6.80
CA VAL A 41 -4.68 -7.68 7.19
C VAL A 41 -4.06 -8.46 6.04
N THR A 42 -4.85 -9.29 5.37
CA THR A 42 -4.37 -10.06 4.23
C THR A 42 -3.91 -9.13 3.11
N LEU A 43 -4.68 -8.10 2.83
CA LEU A 43 -4.36 -7.13 1.80
C LEU A 43 -3.04 -6.42 2.11
N PHE A 44 -2.87 -5.95 3.33
CA PHE A 44 -1.66 -5.22 3.70
C PHE A 44 -0.44 -6.12 3.70
N ALA A 45 -0.58 -7.39 4.08
CA ALA A 45 0.52 -8.35 3.99
C ALA A 45 0.94 -8.56 2.53
N ALA A 46 -0.05 -8.66 1.62
CA ALA A 46 0.23 -8.80 0.20
C ALA A 46 0.93 -7.56 -0.35
N ILE A 47 0.51 -6.38 0.09
CA ILE A 47 1.12 -5.11 -0.35
C ILE A 47 2.56 -5.02 0.13
N GLU A 48 2.82 -5.36 1.38
CA GLU A 48 4.18 -5.32 1.92
C GLU A 48 5.11 -6.22 1.11
N GLU A 49 4.63 -7.40 0.77
CA GLU A 49 5.42 -8.35 -0.01
C GLU A 49 5.63 -7.87 -1.45
N GLU A 50 4.58 -7.37 -2.09
CA GLU A 50 4.64 -6.96 -3.50
C GLU A 50 5.47 -5.70 -3.67
N VAL A 51 5.32 -4.72 -2.79
CA VAL A 51 5.98 -3.42 -2.92
C VAL A 51 7.33 -3.39 -2.21
N GLY A 52 7.54 -4.28 -1.24
CA GLY A 52 8.79 -4.36 -0.52
C GLY A 52 8.97 -3.30 0.53
N ILE A 53 7.88 -2.89 1.17
CA ILE A 53 7.91 -1.91 2.26
C ILE A 53 7.25 -2.50 3.49
N GLU A 54 7.44 -1.84 4.63
CA GLU A 54 6.77 -2.21 5.87
C GLU A 54 5.71 -1.15 6.18
N ILE A 55 4.50 -1.61 6.48
CA ILE A 55 3.39 -0.72 6.84
C ILE A 55 3.27 -0.71 8.35
N GLU A 56 3.37 0.49 8.94
CA GLU A 56 3.26 0.64 10.38
C GLU A 56 1.83 0.40 10.85
N VAL A 57 1.69 -0.27 12.01
CA VAL A 57 0.36 -0.59 12.55
C VAL A 57 -0.45 0.68 12.78
N GLN A 58 0.17 1.72 13.29
CA GLN A 58 -0.54 2.97 13.56
C GLN A 58 -1.04 3.67 12.31
N ASP A 59 -0.48 3.35 11.15
CA ASP A 59 -0.89 3.95 9.89
C ASP A 59 -2.12 3.27 9.28
N LEU A 60 -2.44 2.06 9.74
CA LEU A 60 -3.52 1.28 9.15
C LEU A 60 -4.89 1.97 9.27
N VAL A 61 -5.08 2.77 10.31
CA VAL A 61 -6.36 3.46 10.52
C VAL A 61 -6.67 4.46 9.42
N ASP A 62 -5.65 4.96 8.73
CA ASP A 62 -5.81 5.93 7.65
C ASP A 62 -5.89 5.28 6.28
N LEU A 63 -5.63 3.99 6.19
CA LEU A 63 -5.55 3.28 4.91
C LEU A 63 -6.89 2.63 4.59
N VAL A 64 -7.91 3.45 4.39
CA VAL A 64 -9.29 3.02 4.27
C VAL A 64 -9.84 3.20 2.85
N SER A 65 -8.96 3.24 1.85
CA SER A 65 -9.38 3.26 0.45
C SER A 65 -8.17 2.96 -0.43
N PHE A 66 -8.45 2.56 -1.66
CA PHE A 66 -7.38 2.36 -2.64
C PHE A 66 -6.53 3.62 -2.79
N GLN A 67 -7.18 4.77 -2.92
CA GLN A 67 -6.47 6.04 -3.12
C GLN A 67 -5.62 6.42 -1.91
N ALA A 68 -6.12 6.20 -0.71
CA ALA A 68 -5.36 6.47 0.51
C ALA A 68 -4.13 5.57 0.60
N ILE A 69 -4.30 4.30 0.27
CA ILE A 69 -3.19 3.34 0.28
C ILE A 69 -2.16 3.73 -0.78
N LEU A 70 -2.61 4.07 -1.98
CA LEU A 70 -1.71 4.46 -3.05
C LEU A 70 -0.88 5.69 -2.65
N ALA A 71 -1.52 6.70 -2.08
CA ALA A 71 -0.83 7.89 -1.63
C ALA A 71 0.20 7.56 -0.54
N TYR A 72 -0.18 6.69 0.39
CA TYR A 72 0.72 6.24 1.45
C TYR A 72 1.95 5.55 0.87
N LEU A 73 1.75 4.64 -0.08
CA LEU A 73 2.85 3.92 -0.71
C LEU A 73 3.76 4.86 -1.48
N GLN A 74 3.20 5.84 -2.16
CA GLN A 74 3.99 6.83 -2.89
C GLN A 74 4.89 7.62 -1.93
N ARG A 75 4.35 8.02 -0.80
CA ARG A 75 5.13 8.73 0.22
C ARG A 75 6.21 7.83 0.83
N LYS A 76 5.86 6.57 1.11
CA LYS A 76 6.80 5.62 1.69
C LYS A 76 7.95 5.32 0.74
N LYS A 77 7.66 5.13 -0.54
CA LYS A 77 8.72 4.87 -1.51
C LYS A 77 9.66 6.06 -1.66
N ILE A 78 9.11 7.25 -1.75
CA ILE A 78 9.92 8.47 -1.82
C ILE A 78 10.69 8.66 -0.51
N GLY A 79 10.02 8.47 0.61
CA GLY A 79 10.65 8.58 1.93
C GLY A 79 11.75 7.56 2.13
N ALA A 80 11.54 6.32 1.67
CA ALA A 80 12.54 5.28 1.77
C ALA A 80 13.77 5.62 0.95
N ASN A 81 13.57 6.14 -0.26
CA ASN A 81 14.68 6.57 -1.12
C ASN A 81 15.44 7.72 -0.48
N ALA A 82 14.72 8.69 0.07
CA ALA A 82 15.34 9.82 0.76
C ALA A 82 16.09 9.35 2.00
N ALA A 83 15.52 8.39 2.74
CA ALA A 83 16.16 7.85 3.93
C ALA A 83 17.45 7.12 3.58
N VAL A 84 17.47 6.38 2.46
CA VAL A 84 18.68 5.69 2.02
C VAL A 84 19.78 6.71 1.70
N VAL A 85 19.44 7.76 0.98
CA VAL A 85 20.40 8.82 0.67
C VAL A 85 20.90 9.47 1.94
N ASN A 86 20.00 9.79 2.85
CA ASN A 86 20.37 10.40 4.13
C ASN A 86 21.25 9.47 4.94
N SER A 87 20.94 8.18 4.95
CA SER A 87 21.75 7.19 5.67
C SER A 87 23.17 7.13 5.11
N MET A 88 23.31 7.21 3.80
CA MET A 88 24.63 7.21 3.18
C MET A 88 25.44 8.45 3.61
N LEU A 89 24.75 9.58 3.72
CA LEU A 89 25.40 10.83 4.14
C LEU A 89 25.71 10.84 5.62
N THR A 90 24.83 10.28 6.44
CA THR A 90 24.97 10.31 7.90
C THR A 90 25.85 9.19 8.44
N ALA A 91 25.99 8.11 7.68
CA ALA A 91 26.85 7.00 8.12
C ALA A 91 28.28 7.45 8.36
N LYS A 92 28.68 8.49 7.71
CA LYS A 92 30.03 9.02 7.86
C LYS A 92 30.27 9.71 9.19
N ARG A 93 29.20 10.03 9.90
CA ARG A 93 29.29 10.68 11.19
C ARG A 93 29.50 9.71 12.35
N ASP A 94 29.28 8.45 12.11
CA ASP A 94 29.44 7.40 13.12
C ASP A 94 30.85 6.81 13.10
#